data_899ac42c1e0d9099c5c07b5dbf8d0747
#
_entry.id   899ac42c1e0d9099c5c07b5dbf8d0747
#
_cell.length_a   1.000
_cell.length_b   1.000
_cell.length_c   1.000
_cell.angle_alpha   90.00
_cell.angle_beta   90.00
_cell.angle_gamma   90.00
#
_symmetry.space_group_name_H-M   'P 1'
#
loop_
_entity.id
_entity.type
_entity.pdbx_description
1 polymer ?
#
loop_
_entity_poly.entity_id
_entity_poly.type
_entity_poly.pdbx_seq_one_letter_code
_entity_poly.pdbx_strand_id
1 'polypeptide(L)'
;MEIFDYDNILLLPRKCRVESRSECDASVTLGGRSFRIPVVPANMKTVVSESICAWMADKGYFYVMHRFDLDNVAFVQRMKARGSYASISLGVKPPDYATVDKLLALGLVPEYITIDIAHGHADSVKNMIGYLKEKMPAAFVIAGNVATPEAIIDLENWGADATKVGIGPGKVCITKLKTGFGTGGWQLSALKWCARVATKPIIADGGIREHGDIAKSIRFGATMVMIGSLLAGHEESPGQTVEVDGKLFKEYYGSASDFNKGEYKHVEGKRILEPIKGRLADTLIEMEQ
;
A
#
# COMPACT_ATOMS: atom_id res chain seq x y z
N MET A 1 19.19 10.79 15.04
CA MET A 1 17.77 10.34 14.94
C MET A 1 17.54 9.32 16.03
N GLU A 2 16.43 9.39 16.75
CA GLU A 2 16.03 8.39 17.73
C GLU A 2 15.45 7.16 16.98
N ILE A 3 15.91 5.96 17.33
CA ILE A 3 15.51 4.70 16.67
C ILE A 3 14.51 3.96 17.53
N PHE A 4 13.29 3.74 17.01
CA PHE A 4 12.23 2.97 17.63
C PHE A 4 11.28 2.43 16.55
N ASP A 5 10.48 1.45 16.90
CA ASP A 5 9.44 0.90 16.04
C ASP A 5 8.13 0.72 16.81
N TYR A 6 7.12 0.14 16.19
CA TYR A 6 5.77 -0.03 16.73
C TYR A 6 5.75 -0.68 18.13
N ASP A 7 6.60 -1.68 18.36
CA ASP A 7 6.63 -2.44 19.63
C ASP A 7 7.34 -1.68 20.76
N ASN A 8 8.05 -0.59 20.47
CA ASN A 8 8.86 0.13 21.47
C ASN A 8 8.11 1.27 22.15
N ILE A 9 6.95 1.66 21.65
CA ILE A 9 6.21 2.81 22.14
C ILE A 9 4.72 2.54 22.29
N LEU A 10 4.09 3.31 23.17
CA LEU A 10 2.65 3.47 23.24
C LEU A 10 2.29 4.96 23.09
N LEU A 11 1.13 5.25 22.54
CA LEU A 11 0.60 6.60 22.53
C LEU A 11 0.04 6.95 23.92
N LEU A 12 0.43 8.10 24.44
CA LEU A 12 -0.08 8.56 25.72
C LEU A 12 -1.54 9.04 25.57
N PRO A 13 -2.46 8.53 26.38
CA PRO A 13 -3.85 8.98 26.36
C PRO A 13 -3.91 10.46 26.81
N ARG A 14 -4.74 11.23 26.12
CA ARG A 14 -5.00 12.63 26.45
C ARG A 14 -6.44 12.81 26.91
N LYS A 15 -6.78 14.00 27.40
CA LYS A 15 -8.16 14.32 27.78
C LYS A 15 -9.10 14.03 26.63
N CYS A 16 -10.04 13.14 26.86
CA CYS A 16 -11.12 12.81 25.93
C CYS A 16 -12.14 13.95 25.88
N ARG A 17 -12.69 14.22 24.70
CA ARG A 17 -13.72 15.23 24.44
C ARG A 17 -15.03 14.62 23.93
N VAL A 18 -15.04 13.32 23.70
CA VAL A 18 -16.19 12.56 23.21
C VAL A 18 -16.68 11.61 24.30
N GLU A 19 -17.97 11.31 24.32
CA GLU A 19 -18.55 10.38 25.28
C GLU A 19 -18.51 8.94 24.75
N SER A 20 -18.55 8.78 23.43
CA SER A 20 -18.51 7.47 22.75
C SER A 20 -17.51 7.48 21.60
N ARG A 21 -16.87 6.33 21.34
CA ARG A 21 -16.04 6.12 20.14
C ARG A 21 -16.80 6.35 18.84
N SER A 22 -18.11 6.09 18.83
CA SER A 22 -18.96 6.32 17.66
C SER A 22 -19.07 7.79 17.22
N GLU A 23 -18.63 8.73 18.06
CA GLU A 23 -18.53 10.15 17.71
C GLU A 23 -17.23 10.51 16.99
N CYS A 24 -16.28 9.57 16.93
CA CYS A 24 -15.03 9.78 16.24
C CYS A 24 -15.17 9.53 14.74
N ASP A 25 -14.62 10.43 13.93
CA ASP A 25 -14.54 10.28 12.49
C ASP A 25 -13.16 9.70 12.13
N ALA A 26 -13.14 8.47 11.62
CA ALA A 26 -11.94 7.79 11.14
C ALA A 26 -11.69 8.01 9.65
N SER A 27 -12.52 8.79 8.96
CA SER A 27 -12.38 9.05 7.54
C SER A 27 -11.10 9.80 7.18
N VAL A 28 -10.65 9.63 5.96
CA VAL A 28 -9.46 10.30 5.43
C VAL A 28 -9.71 10.76 4.00
N THR A 29 -9.20 11.93 3.65
CA THR A 29 -9.20 12.42 2.27
C THR A 29 -7.85 12.17 1.62
N LEU A 30 -7.86 11.54 0.44
CA LEU A 30 -6.70 11.35 -0.40
C LEU A 30 -7.04 11.77 -1.84
N GLY A 31 -6.33 12.76 -2.37
CA GLY A 31 -6.73 13.37 -3.64
C GLY A 31 -8.12 13.97 -3.58
N GLY A 32 -8.96 13.67 -4.56
CA GLY A 32 -10.34 14.21 -4.66
C GLY A 32 -11.40 13.37 -3.93
N ARG A 33 -11.03 12.33 -3.16
CA ARG A 33 -11.97 11.40 -2.50
C ARG A 33 -11.74 11.29 -1.02
N SER A 34 -12.84 11.09 -0.28
CA SER A 34 -12.81 10.66 1.12
C SER A 34 -13.05 9.16 1.21
N PHE A 35 -12.32 8.51 2.11
CA PHE A 35 -12.40 7.08 2.38
C PHE A 35 -12.73 6.85 3.86
N ARG A 36 -13.41 5.74 4.17
CA ARG A 36 -13.96 5.47 5.50
C ARG A 36 -12.89 5.38 6.59
N ILE A 37 -11.72 4.81 6.24
CA ILE A 37 -10.60 4.65 7.18
C ILE A 37 -9.26 4.91 6.46
N PRO A 38 -8.19 5.28 7.18
CA PRO A 38 -6.87 5.52 6.61
C PRO A 38 -6.09 4.21 6.38
N VAL A 39 -6.74 3.19 5.82
CA VAL A 39 -6.15 1.87 5.58
C VAL A 39 -6.30 1.49 4.12
N VAL A 40 -5.22 0.96 3.54
CA VAL A 40 -5.20 0.39 2.21
C VAL A 40 -4.55 -1.00 2.24
N PRO A 41 -5.16 -2.03 1.63
CA PRO A 41 -4.52 -3.33 1.47
C PRO A 41 -3.27 -3.22 0.61
N ALA A 42 -2.22 -3.95 0.97
CA ALA A 42 -1.02 -4.03 0.16
C ALA A 42 -1.34 -4.58 -1.24
N ASN A 43 -0.80 -3.93 -2.27
CA ASN A 43 -1.01 -4.27 -3.68
C ASN A 43 -0.24 -5.53 -4.10
N MET A 44 -0.58 -6.65 -3.47
CA MET A 44 0.06 -7.95 -3.62
C MET A 44 -0.94 -9.00 -4.10
N LYS A 45 -0.51 -9.96 -4.93
CA LYS A 45 -1.35 -11.06 -5.48
C LYS A 45 -2.08 -11.88 -4.42
N THR A 46 -1.54 -11.94 -3.20
CA THR A 46 -2.11 -12.70 -2.08
C THR A 46 -2.97 -11.85 -1.15
N VAL A 47 -3.10 -10.55 -1.40
CA VAL A 47 -3.87 -9.62 -0.55
C VAL A 47 -5.07 -9.04 -1.29
N VAL A 48 -4.90 -8.64 -2.54
CA VAL A 48 -5.95 -8.02 -3.35
C VAL A 48 -6.23 -8.81 -4.64
N SER A 49 -7.49 -8.79 -5.03
CA SER A 49 -7.99 -9.28 -6.31
C SER A 49 -8.93 -8.24 -6.90
N GLU A 50 -9.34 -8.40 -8.15
CA GLU A 50 -10.30 -7.51 -8.78
C GLU A 50 -11.62 -7.45 -8.01
N SER A 51 -12.12 -8.59 -7.52
CA SER A 51 -13.35 -8.65 -6.72
C SER A 51 -13.23 -7.89 -5.40
N ILE A 52 -12.09 -8.03 -4.71
CA ILE A 52 -11.81 -7.27 -3.48
C ILE A 52 -11.73 -5.78 -3.78
N CYS A 53 -10.98 -5.36 -4.81
CA CYS A 53 -10.86 -3.95 -5.19
C CYS A 53 -12.21 -3.34 -5.55
N ALA A 54 -13.03 -4.05 -6.31
CA ALA A 54 -14.37 -3.61 -6.67
C ALA A 54 -15.27 -3.46 -5.43
N TRP A 55 -15.25 -4.45 -4.54
CA TRP A 55 -15.99 -4.39 -3.28
C TRP A 55 -15.53 -3.22 -2.38
N MET A 56 -14.22 -3.01 -2.28
CA MET A 56 -13.67 -1.88 -1.50
C MET A 56 -14.11 -0.53 -2.07
N ALA A 57 -14.09 -0.37 -3.39
CA ALA A 57 -14.59 0.85 -4.05
C ALA A 57 -16.07 1.10 -3.71
N ASP A 58 -16.90 0.06 -3.81
CA ASP A 58 -18.34 0.15 -3.52
C ASP A 58 -18.63 0.48 -2.05
N LYS A 59 -17.73 0.10 -1.14
CA LYS A 59 -17.86 0.33 0.31
C LYS A 59 -17.18 1.60 0.81
N GLY A 60 -16.54 2.37 -0.07
CA GLY A 60 -15.88 3.63 0.28
C GLY A 60 -14.50 3.44 0.94
N TYR A 61 -13.84 2.33 0.69
CA TYR A 61 -12.47 2.07 1.10
C TYR A 61 -11.48 2.36 -0.05
N PHE A 62 -10.25 2.74 0.30
CA PHE A 62 -9.19 2.88 -0.68
C PHE A 62 -8.53 1.54 -0.99
N TYR A 63 -8.20 1.32 -2.26
CA TYR A 63 -7.46 0.16 -2.72
C TYR A 63 -6.41 0.56 -3.74
N VAL A 64 -5.40 -0.29 -3.91
CA VAL A 64 -4.45 -0.25 -5.02
C VAL A 64 -4.39 -1.65 -5.63
N MET A 65 -4.75 -1.78 -6.92
CA MET A 65 -4.64 -3.05 -7.62
C MET A 65 -3.17 -3.37 -7.91
N HIS A 66 -2.76 -4.63 -7.69
CA HIS A 66 -1.41 -5.07 -8.00
C HIS A 66 -1.16 -5.10 -9.52
N ARG A 67 0.12 -5.19 -9.92
CA ARG A 67 0.55 -5.15 -11.33
C ARG A 67 1.07 -6.49 -11.88
N PHE A 68 0.92 -7.58 -11.15
CA PHE A 68 1.50 -8.88 -11.46
C PHE A 68 0.46 -9.79 -12.14
N ASP A 69 0.82 -10.36 -13.31
CA ASP A 69 -0.04 -11.27 -14.09
C ASP A 69 -1.46 -10.73 -14.29
N LEU A 70 -1.57 -9.44 -14.58
CA LEU A 70 -2.83 -8.72 -14.72
C LEU A 70 -2.78 -7.78 -15.91
N ASP A 71 -3.88 -7.73 -16.66
CA ASP A 71 -4.13 -6.68 -17.64
C ASP A 71 -4.76 -5.46 -16.95
N ASN A 72 -3.91 -4.50 -16.58
CA ASN A 72 -4.33 -3.25 -15.97
C ASN A 72 -5.28 -2.44 -16.85
N VAL A 73 -5.16 -2.52 -18.17
CA VAL A 73 -6.05 -1.80 -19.10
C VAL A 73 -7.46 -2.37 -18.99
N ALA A 74 -7.59 -3.69 -19.07
CA ALA A 74 -8.89 -4.35 -18.92
C ALA A 74 -9.50 -4.11 -17.52
N PHE A 75 -8.68 -4.11 -16.47
CA PHE A 75 -9.14 -3.79 -15.11
C PHE A 75 -9.72 -2.36 -15.05
N VAL A 76 -9.02 -1.36 -15.57
CA VAL A 76 -9.50 0.03 -15.59
C VAL A 76 -10.79 0.16 -16.38
N GLN A 77 -10.90 -0.53 -17.54
CA GLN A 77 -12.14 -0.55 -18.33
C GLN A 77 -13.33 -1.07 -17.51
N ARG A 78 -13.15 -2.20 -16.80
CA ARG A 78 -14.22 -2.79 -15.98
C ARG A 78 -14.62 -1.89 -14.82
N MET A 79 -13.65 -1.25 -14.14
CA MET A 79 -13.95 -0.31 -13.05
C MET A 79 -14.72 0.92 -13.56
N LYS A 80 -14.31 1.50 -14.70
CA LYS A 80 -15.02 2.61 -15.35
C LYS A 80 -16.43 2.21 -15.80
N ALA A 81 -16.60 1.04 -16.39
CA ALA A 81 -17.92 0.53 -16.81
C ALA A 81 -18.90 0.35 -15.63
N ARG A 82 -18.40 0.11 -14.43
CA ARG A 82 -19.19 0.06 -13.18
C ARG A 82 -19.51 1.44 -12.58
N GLY A 83 -18.95 2.51 -13.14
CA GLY A 83 -19.01 3.83 -12.50
C GLY A 83 -18.13 3.98 -11.25
N SER A 84 -17.18 3.07 -11.05
CA SER A 84 -16.25 3.08 -9.91
C SER A 84 -14.93 3.76 -10.28
N TYR A 85 -14.22 4.31 -9.27
CA TYR A 85 -12.88 4.81 -9.49
C TYR A 85 -11.90 3.67 -9.76
N ALA A 86 -10.85 3.95 -10.52
CA ALA A 86 -9.78 3.01 -10.78
C ALA A 86 -8.49 3.45 -10.10
N SER A 87 -7.87 2.53 -9.36
CA SER A 87 -6.57 2.69 -8.71
C SER A 87 -5.69 1.49 -9.05
N ILE A 88 -4.58 1.76 -9.75
CA ILE A 88 -3.66 0.74 -10.25
C ILE A 88 -2.25 0.96 -9.74
N SER A 89 -1.40 -0.06 -9.86
CA SER A 89 0.04 0.08 -9.69
C SER A 89 0.78 -0.18 -10.99
N LEU A 90 1.90 0.52 -11.17
CA LEU A 90 2.82 0.41 -12.30
C LEU A 90 4.25 0.26 -11.80
N GLY A 91 5.10 -0.37 -12.60
CA GLY A 91 6.54 -0.29 -12.46
C GLY A 91 7.13 0.88 -13.26
N VAL A 92 8.39 0.76 -13.66
CA VAL A 92 9.13 1.79 -14.41
C VAL A 92 9.82 1.24 -15.67
N LYS A 93 9.38 0.07 -16.12
CA LYS A 93 9.95 -0.60 -17.30
C LYS A 93 9.13 -0.28 -18.55
N PRO A 94 9.66 -0.54 -19.77
CA PRO A 94 8.93 -0.27 -21.03
C PRO A 94 7.50 -0.81 -21.08
N PRO A 95 7.16 -2.01 -20.56
CA PRO A 95 5.76 -2.46 -20.53
C PRO A 95 4.82 -1.59 -19.70
N ASP A 96 5.33 -0.92 -18.65
CA ASP A 96 4.52 -0.03 -17.81
C ASP A 96 4.17 1.25 -18.58
N TYR A 97 5.11 1.83 -19.34
CA TYR A 97 4.85 2.95 -20.25
C TYR A 97 3.85 2.55 -21.33
N ALA A 98 4.00 1.37 -21.92
CA ALA A 98 3.06 0.86 -22.92
C ALA A 98 1.64 0.69 -22.35
N THR A 99 1.50 0.36 -21.08
CA THR A 99 0.20 0.30 -20.39
C THR A 99 -0.43 1.69 -20.32
N VAL A 100 0.34 2.72 -19.96
CA VAL A 100 -0.13 4.12 -19.95
C VAL A 100 -0.59 4.55 -21.35
N ASP A 101 0.20 4.27 -22.39
CA ASP A 101 -0.13 4.62 -23.78
C ASP A 101 -1.43 3.93 -24.24
N LYS A 102 -1.62 2.66 -23.91
CA LYS A 102 -2.86 1.91 -24.21
C LYS A 102 -4.07 2.50 -23.51
N LEU A 103 -3.94 2.86 -22.23
CA LEU A 103 -5.02 3.53 -21.49
C LEU A 103 -5.40 4.86 -22.16
N LEU A 104 -4.42 5.68 -22.52
CA LEU A 104 -4.65 6.95 -23.22
C LEU A 104 -5.32 6.76 -24.58
N ALA A 105 -4.87 5.78 -25.36
CA ALA A 105 -5.48 5.47 -26.67
C ALA A 105 -6.97 5.08 -26.55
N LEU A 106 -7.38 4.55 -25.39
CA LEU A 106 -8.77 4.21 -25.08
C LEU A 106 -9.53 5.33 -24.35
N GLY A 107 -8.91 6.49 -24.15
CA GLY A 107 -9.51 7.59 -23.39
C GLY A 107 -9.72 7.29 -21.90
N LEU A 108 -8.93 6.36 -21.34
CA LEU A 108 -9.03 5.92 -19.96
C LEU A 108 -7.94 6.56 -19.10
N VAL A 109 -8.34 7.20 -18.01
CA VAL A 109 -7.41 7.73 -16.99
C VAL A 109 -7.82 7.16 -15.65
N PRO A 110 -6.96 6.33 -15.01
CA PRO A 110 -7.16 5.93 -13.62
C PRO A 110 -7.11 7.16 -12.70
N GLU A 111 -7.93 7.18 -11.66
CA GLU A 111 -7.87 8.28 -10.68
C GLU A 111 -6.61 8.24 -9.83
N TYR A 112 -6.12 7.03 -9.51
CA TYR A 112 -4.89 6.83 -8.73
C TYR A 112 -3.93 5.90 -9.47
N ILE A 113 -2.67 6.30 -9.51
CA ILE A 113 -1.58 5.47 -10.06
C ILE A 113 -0.46 5.40 -9.03
N THR A 114 -0.16 4.20 -8.55
CA THR A 114 0.94 3.95 -7.63
C THR A 114 2.15 3.43 -8.41
N ILE A 115 3.26 4.16 -8.38
CA ILE A 115 4.55 3.68 -8.85
C ILE A 115 5.14 2.80 -7.75
N ASP A 116 5.24 1.49 -8.03
CA ASP A 116 5.56 0.46 -7.04
C ASP A 116 6.92 -0.18 -7.33
N ILE A 117 7.97 0.37 -6.71
CA ILE A 117 9.37 -0.02 -6.90
C ILE A 117 10.02 -0.28 -5.54
N ALA A 118 10.82 -1.34 -5.44
CA ALA A 118 11.50 -1.73 -4.19
C ALA A 118 12.38 -0.60 -3.61
N HIS A 119 13.04 0.18 -4.49
CA HIS A 119 13.78 1.39 -4.14
C HIS A 119 13.34 2.54 -5.04
N GLY A 120 12.44 3.38 -4.51
CA GLY A 120 11.77 4.43 -5.28
C GLY A 120 12.58 5.72 -5.47
N HIS A 121 13.66 5.93 -4.73
CA HIS A 121 14.53 7.09 -4.91
C HIS A 121 15.51 6.83 -6.06
N ALA A 122 15.02 6.86 -7.29
CA ALA A 122 15.76 6.50 -8.50
C ALA A 122 15.30 7.32 -9.72
N ASP A 123 16.21 7.57 -10.65
CA ASP A 123 15.92 8.31 -11.89
C ASP A 123 14.81 7.68 -12.73
N SER A 124 14.70 6.35 -12.71
CA SER A 124 13.62 5.65 -13.40
C SER A 124 12.24 5.98 -12.83
N VAL A 125 12.14 6.22 -11.51
CA VAL A 125 10.91 6.67 -10.85
C VAL A 125 10.64 8.14 -11.20
N LYS A 126 11.65 9.01 -11.17
CA LYS A 126 11.56 10.39 -11.63
C LYS A 126 10.99 10.48 -13.05
N ASN A 127 11.53 9.66 -13.95
CA ASN A 127 11.09 9.65 -15.36
C ASN A 127 9.63 9.20 -15.47
N MET A 128 9.21 8.16 -14.73
CA MET A 128 7.83 7.69 -14.74
C MET A 128 6.87 8.73 -14.14
N ILE A 129 7.23 9.41 -13.04
CA ILE A 129 6.44 10.51 -12.48
C ILE A 129 6.25 11.61 -13.52
N GLY A 130 7.34 12.07 -14.14
CA GLY A 130 7.28 13.09 -15.19
C GLY A 130 6.38 12.69 -16.35
N TYR A 131 6.51 11.45 -16.81
CA TYR A 131 5.68 10.90 -17.89
C TYR A 131 4.19 10.88 -17.52
N LEU A 132 3.84 10.40 -16.33
CA LEU A 132 2.46 10.38 -15.86
C LEU A 132 1.88 11.79 -15.71
N LYS A 133 2.66 12.74 -15.18
CA LYS A 133 2.21 14.12 -15.01
C LYS A 133 2.02 14.85 -16.34
N GLU A 134 2.81 14.50 -17.35
CA GLU A 134 2.63 15.02 -18.70
C GLU A 134 1.41 14.40 -19.38
N LYS A 135 1.29 13.08 -19.35
CA LYS A 135 0.28 12.33 -20.13
C LYS A 135 -1.07 12.20 -19.44
N MET A 136 -1.10 12.14 -18.12
CA MET A 136 -2.30 11.95 -17.28
C MET A 136 -2.32 12.95 -16.12
N PRO A 137 -2.34 14.27 -16.37
CA PRO A 137 -2.23 15.29 -15.32
C PRO A 137 -3.34 15.23 -14.27
N ALA A 138 -4.48 14.62 -14.58
CA ALA A 138 -5.59 14.45 -13.67
C ALA A 138 -5.42 13.24 -12.72
N ALA A 139 -4.48 12.34 -12.98
CA ALA A 139 -4.21 11.19 -12.11
C ALA A 139 -3.48 11.63 -10.84
N PHE A 140 -3.92 11.09 -9.70
CA PHE A 140 -3.22 11.22 -8.43
C PHE A 140 -2.09 10.19 -8.37
N VAL A 141 -0.84 10.66 -8.40
CA VAL A 141 0.35 9.82 -8.49
C VAL A 141 0.94 9.60 -7.09
N ILE A 142 0.96 8.34 -6.65
CA ILE A 142 1.63 7.87 -5.44
C ILE A 142 2.95 7.24 -5.85
N ALA A 143 4.06 7.66 -5.26
CA ALA A 143 5.38 7.13 -5.62
C ALA A 143 6.10 6.50 -4.42
N GLY A 144 6.75 5.38 -4.62
CA GLY A 144 7.54 4.67 -3.60
C GLY A 144 8.21 3.40 -4.13
N ASN A 145 8.91 2.69 -3.24
CA ASN A 145 9.01 2.97 -1.79
C ASN A 145 10.29 3.71 -1.45
N VAL A 146 10.19 4.56 -0.46
CA VAL A 146 11.30 5.38 0.03
C VAL A 146 11.41 5.32 1.55
N ALA A 147 12.51 5.84 2.11
CA ALA A 147 12.77 5.74 3.55
C ALA A 147 13.49 6.97 4.14
N THR A 148 13.76 8.00 3.35
CA THR A 148 14.56 9.15 3.79
C THR A 148 13.90 10.49 3.46
N PRO A 149 14.16 11.56 4.25
CA PRO A 149 13.67 12.90 3.96
C PRO A 149 14.07 13.41 2.58
N GLU A 150 15.30 13.14 2.14
CA GLU A 150 15.79 13.53 0.83
C GLU A 150 14.94 12.92 -0.29
N ALA A 151 14.59 11.65 -0.15
CA ALA A 151 13.71 10.98 -1.10
C ALA A 151 12.32 11.59 -1.13
N ILE A 152 11.76 11.97 0.02
CA ILE A 152 10.44 12.66 0.09
C ILE A 152 10.49 13.97 -0.70
N ILE A 153 11.50 14.80 -0.42
CA ILE A 153 11.68 16.10 -1.08
C ILE A 153 11.79 15.91 -2.60
N ASP A 154 12.62 14.95 -3.03
CA ASP A 154 12.83 14.71 -4.45
C ASP A 154 11.56 14.18 -5.14
N LEU A 155 10.87 13.20 -4.57
CA LEU A 155 9.64 12.66 -5.16
C LEU A 155 8.55 13.72 -5.27
N GLU A 156 8.37 14.56 -4.25
CA GLU A 156 7.44 15.69 -4.28
C GLU A 156 7.81 16.72 -5.36
N ASN A 157 9.11 17.05 -5.46
CA ASN A 157 9.63 17.97 -6.49
C ASN A 157 9.50 17.40 -7.91
N TRP A 158 9.58 16.08 -8.09
CA TRP A 158 9.36 15.42 -9.38
C TRP A 158 7.89 15.38 -9.79
N GLY A 159 6.98 15.69 -8.84
CA GLY A 159 5.54 15.82 -9.12
C GLY A 159 4.66 14.73 -8.50
N ALA A 160 5.18 13.86 -7.63
CA ALA A 160 4.34 12.93 -6.89
C ALA A 160 3.32 13.66 -6.02
N ASP A 161 2.09 13.17 -5.97
CA ASP A 161 1.01 13.73 -5.15
C ASP A 161 0.98 13.12 -3.75
N ALA A 162 1.57 11.94 -3.58
CA ALA A 162 1.82 11.29 -2.29
C ALA A 162 3.06 10.41 -2.40
N THR A 163 3.67 10.11 -1.25
CA THR A 163 4.82 9.21 -1.16
C THR A 163 4.50 7.98 -0.32
N LYS A 164 5.10 6.84 -0.67
CA LYS A 164 4.95 5.58 0.07
C LYS A 164 6.25 5.26 0.80
N VAL A 165 6.21 5.29 2.13
CA VAL A 165 7.37 5.15 3.03
C VAL A 165 7.39 3.75 3.63
N GLY A 166 8.50 3.03 3.41
CA GLY A 166 8.74 1.71 3.97
C GLY A 166 9.52 0.83 3.01
N ILE A 167 10.72 0.43 3.39
CA ILE A 167 11.56 -0.50 2.65
C ILE A 167 11.78 -1.73 3.52
N GLY A 168 11.06 -2.81 3.21
CA GLY A 168 11.21 -4.10 3.84
C GLY A 168 10.73 -4.27 5.29
N PRO A 169 9.80 -3.48 5.85
CA PRO A 169 9.29 -3.71 7.20
C PRO A 169 8.22 -4.81 7.25
N GLY A 170 7.73 -5.24 6.10
CA GLY A 170 6.66 -6.25 5.97
C GLY A 170 7.06 -7.62 6.50
N LYS A 171 6.07 -8.39 6.98
CA LYS A 171 6.25 -9.73 7.58
C LYS A 171 6.90 -10.74 6.64
N VAL A 172 6.64 -10.64 5.34
CA VAL A 172 7.18 -11.52 4.30
C VAL A 172 8.41 -10.95 3.58
N CYS A 173 8.81 -9.73 3.91
CA CYS A 173 9.99 -9.11 3.31
C CYS A 173 11.27 -9.56 4.02
N ILE A 174 12.28 -9.93 3.24
CA ILE A 174 13.62 -10.30 3.73
C ILE A 174 14.72 -9.40 3.19
N THR A 175 14.36 -8.22 2.66
CA THR A 175 15.31 -7.24 2.11
C THR A 175 16.44 -6.93 3.07
N LYS A 176 16.12 -6.63 4.35
CA LYS A 176 17.13 -6.35 5.37
C LYS A 176 18.14 -7.50 5.57
N LEU A 177 17.70 -8.75 5.42
CA LEU A 177 18.55 -9.92 5.59
C LEU A 177 19.46 -10.17 4.38
N LYS A 178 19.01 -9.74 3.19
CA LYS A 178 19.72 -9.97 1.92
C LYS A 178 20.63 -8.82 1.55
N THR A 179 20.23 -7.60 1.86
CA THR A 179 20.93 -6.38 1.38
C THR A 179 21.56 -5.54 2.49
N GLY A 180 21.13 -5.72 3.74
CA GLY A 180 21.48 -4.85 4.88
C GLY A 180 20.75 -3.51 4.89
N PHE A 181 19.90 -3.23 3.90
CA PHE A 181 19.11 -2.01 3.81
C PHE A 181 17.66 -2.25 4.23
N GLY A 182 16.98 -1.17 4.63
CA GLY A 182 15.55 -1.18 4.90
C GLY A 182 15.16 -0.47 6.19
N THR A 183 13.86 -0.47 6.45
CA THR A 183 13.24 0.16 7.63
C THR A 183 12.71 -0.86 8.65
N GLY A 184 12.93 -2.14 8.41
CA GLY A 184 12.48 -3.21 9.32
C GLY A 184 13.17 -3.12 10.68
N GLY A 185 12.36 -2.94 11.74
CA GLY A 185 12.82 -2.68 13.10
C GLY A 185 12.91 -1.20 13.49
N TRP A 186 12.61 -0.28 12.55
CA TRP A 186 12.59 1.17 12.78
C TRP A 186 11.66 1.94 11.81
N GLN A 187 10.64 1.26 11.28
CA GLN A 187 9.69 1.83 10.33
C GLN A 187 9.01 3.09 10.88
N LEU A 188 8.62 3.08 12.16
CA LEU A 188 7.95 4.21 12.76
C LEU A 188 8.88 5.42 12.92
N SER A 189 10.15 5.19 13.21
CA SER A 189 11.19 6.24 13.19
C SER A 189 11.41 6.83 11.80
N ALA A 190 11.48 5.97 10.77
CA ALA A 190 11.61 6.41 9.39
C ALA A 190 10.43 7.28 8.97
N LEU A 191 9.21 6.87 9.33
CA LEU A 191 8.00 7.65 9.07
C LEU A 191 8.06 9.03 9.74
N LYS A 192 8.38 9.08 11.05
CA LYS A 192 8.54 10.33 11.79
C LYS A 192 9.60 11.24 11.15
N TRP A 193 10.67 10.67 10.67
CA TRP A 193 11.78 11.37 10.04
C TRP A 193 11.36 11.96 8.68
N CYS A 194 10.73 11.15 7.82
CA CYS A 194 10.20 11.59 6.54
C CYS A 194 9.11 12.66 6.69
N ALA A 195 8.21 12.50 7.66
CA ALA A 195 7.11 13.43 7.90
C ALA A 195 7.54 14.86 8.27
N ARG A 196 8.79 15.06 8.72
CA ARG A 196 9.32 16.39 9.03
C ARG A 196 9.47 17.30 7.81
N VAL A 197 9.63 16.72 6.64
CA VAL A 197 9.88 17.47 5.40
C VAL A 197 8.73 17.31 4.41
N ALA A 198 7.85 16.34 4.61
CA ALA A 198 6.74 16.08 3.71
C ALA A 198 5.74 17.25 3.70
N THR A 199 5.38 17.68 2.51
CA THR A 199 4.33 18.69 2.27
C THR A 199 3.07 18.06 1.68
N LYS A 200 3.16 16.80 1.24
CA LYS A 200 2.09 16.01 0.66
C LYS A 200 1.83 14.73 1.48
N PRO A 201 0.71 14.03 1.24
CA PRO A 201 0.38 12.82 1.98
C PRO A 201 1.49 11.76 1.96
N ILE A 202 1.63 11.06 3.09
CA ILE A 202 2.48 9.87 3.22
C ILE A 202 1.61 8.65 3.45
N ILE A 203 1.88 7.57 2.73
CA ILE A 203 1.35 6.23 3.01
C ILE A 203 2.46 5.43 3.71
N ALA A 204 2.24 5.05 4.97
CA ALA A 204 3.16 4.19 5.71
C ALA A 204 2.97 2.73 5.26
N ASP A 205 3.98 2.14 4.64
CA ASP A 205 3.87 0.82 4.01
C ASP A 205 4.63 -0.25 4.78
N GLY A 206 3.87 -1.15 5.40
CA GLY A 206 4.38 -2.34 6.07
C GLY A 206 4.74 -2.12 7.55
N GLY A 207 4.96 -3.25 8.24
CA GLY A 207 5.29 -3.25 9.66
C GLY A 207 4.07 -3.24 10.59
N ILE A 208 2.88 -3.01 10.10
CA ILE A 208 1.61 -3.00 10.85
C ILE A 208 1.25 -4.44 11.24
N ARG A 209 1.14 -4.70 12.53
CA ARG A 209 0.82 -6.02 13.11
C ARG A 209 -0.48 -6.02 13.88
N GLU A 210 -0.83 -4.90 14.47
CA GLU A 210 -1.99 -4.69 15.33
C GLU A 210 -2.74 -3.43 14.92
N HIS A 211 -4.02 -3.31 15.29
CA HIS A 211 -4.83 -2.12 14.98
C HIS A 211 -4.23 -0.85 15.59
N GLY A 212 -3.64 -0.95 16.78
CA GLY A 212 -2.95 0.16 17.42
C GLY A 212 -1.77 0.75 16.62
N ASP A 213 -1.16 -0.04 15.74
CA ASP A 213 -0.07 0.45 14.88
C ASP A 213 -0.57 1.41 13.80
N ILE A 214 -1.84 1.31 13.41
CA ILE A 214 -2.50 2.28 12.53
C ILE A 214 -2.49 3.65 13.20
N ALA A 215 -2.98 3.73 14.45
CA ALA A 215 -3.00 4.96 15.22
C ALA A 215 -1.59 5.55 15.44
N LYS A 216 -0.61 4.69 15.73
CA LYS A 216 0.80 5.11 15.84
C LYS A 216 1.31 5.71 14.54
N SER A 217 1.04 5.08 13.40
CA SER A 217 1.45 5.59 12.08
C SER A 217 0.84 6.95 11.78
N ILE A 218 -0.46 7.12 11.99
CA ILE A 218 -1.15 8.42 11.78
C ILE A 218 -0.57 9.48 12.71
N ARG A 219 -0.35 9.15 13.98
CA ARG A 219 0.26 10.09 14.95
C ARG A 219 1.66 10.54 14.54
N PHE A 220 2.42 9.68 13.86
CA PHE A 220 3.78 9.97 13.40
C PHE A 220 3.88 10.51 11.98
N GLY A 221 2.75 10.84 11.35
CA GLY A 221 2.70 11.63 10.12
C GLY A 221 2.20 10.92 8.88
N ALA A 222 1.73 9.68 8.99
CA ALA A 222 1.05 9.02 7.87
C ALA A 222 -0.35 9.61 7.65
N THR A 223 -0.75 9.75 6.40
CA THR A 223 -2.13 10.01 6.00
C THR A 223 -2.90 8.70 5.90
N MET A 224 -2.24 7.65 5.42
CA MET A 224 -2.78 6.29 5.31
C MET A 224 -1.72 5.26 5.68
N VAL A 225 -2.16 4.03 5.97
CA VAL A 225 -1.28 2.89 6.19
C VAL A 225 -1.59 1.79 5.18
N MET A 226 -0.54 1.20 4.59
CA MET A 226 -0.67 0.04 3.72
C MET A 226 -0.37 -1.23 4.52
N ILE A 227 -1.30 -2.19 4.46
CA ILE A 227 -1.29 -3.39 5.32
C ILE A 227 -1.31 -4.65 4.47
N GLY A 228 -0.37 -5.55 4.71
CA GLY A 228 -0.29 -6.86 4.07
C GLY A 228 -0.83 -7.98 4.97
N SER A 229 -0.07 -8.38 5.98
CA SER A 229 -0.34 -9.60 6.75
C SER A 229 -1.69 -9.61 7.48
N LEU A 230 -2.12 -8.49 8.05
CA LEU A 230 -3.44 -8.41 8.70
C LEU A 230 -4.61 -8.62 7.73
N LEU A 231 -4.40 -8.35 6.44
CA LEU A 231 -5.43 -8.45 5.40
C LEU A 231 -5.22 -9.65 4.45
N ALA A 232 -4.19 -10.48 4.69
CA ALA A 232 -3.87 -11.64 3.86
C ALA A 232 -4.57 -12.94 4.29
N GLY A 233 -5.11 -13.02 5.51
CA GLY A 233 -5.70 -14.22 6.11
C GLY A 233 -7.23 -14.21 6.17
N HIS A 234 -7.92 -13.64 5.19
CA HIS A 234 -9.37 -13.64 5.14
C HIS A 234 -9.92 -14.71 4.19
N GLU A 235 -11.20 -15.05 4.34
CA GLU A 235 -11.87 -16.00 3.45
C GLU A 235 -11.75 -15.58 1.99
N GLU A 236 -11.89 -14.28 1.71
CA GLU A 236 -11.82 -13.68 0.39
C GLU A 236 -10.38 -13.47 -0.13
N SER A 237 -9.37 -13.59 0.74
CA SER A 237 -7.96 -13.36 0.34
C SER A 237 -7.55 -14.28 -0.81
N PRO A 238 -6.88 -13.75 -1.86
CA PRO A 238 -6.60 -14.50 -3.09
C PRO A 238 -5.55 -15.60 -2.91
N GLY A 239 -4.77 -15.59 -1.84
CA GLY A 239 -3.80 -16.63 -1.54
C GLY A 239 -4.45 -18.02 -1.48
N GLN A 240 -3.73 -19.04 -1.95
CA GLN A 240 -4.22 -20.41 -1.94
C GLN A 240 -4.60 -20.84 -0.51
N THR A 241 -5.76 -21.48 -0.38
CA THR A 241 -6.16 -22.08 0.89
C THR A 241 -5.44 -23.42 1.07
N VAL A 242 -4.79 -23.58 2.23
CA VAL A 242 -4.03 -24.79 2.59
C VAL A 242 -4.54 -25.27 3.95
N GLU A 243 -4.75 -26.58 4.07
CA GLU A 243 -5.08 -27.22 5.34
C GLU A 243 -3.82 -27.81 5.98
N VAL A 244 -3.59 -27.49 7.26
CA VAL A 244 -2.51 -28.04 8.08
C VAL A 244 -3.10 -28.44 9.43
N ASP A 245 -3.01 -29.73 9.78
CA ASP A 245 -3.53 -30.28 11.04
C ASP A 245 -4.99 -29.91 11.32
N GLY A 246 -5.85 -30.00 10.28
CA GLY A 246 -7.27 -29.68 10.38
C GLY A 246 -7.61 -28.19 10.48
N LYS A 247 -6.64 -27.30 10.32
CA LYS A 247 -6.82 -25.85 10.31
C LYS A 247 -6.56 -25.28 8.93
N LEU A 248 -7.37 -24.30 8.54
CA LEU A 248 -7.26 -23.63 7.25
C LEU A 248 -6.37 -22.38 7.35
N PHE A 249 -5.51 -22.22 6.36
CA PHE A 249 -4.59 -21.12 6.21
C PHE A 249 -4.68 -20.55 4.78
N LYS A 250 -4.30 -19.29 4.63
CA LYS A 250 -4.04 -18.65 3.32
C LYS A 250 -2.54 -18.55 3.10
N GLU A 251 -2.09 -18.85 1.89
CA GLU A 251 -0.73 -18.53 1.48
C GLU A 251 -0.55 -17.02 1.38
N TYR A 252 0.54 -16.52 1.96
CA TYR A 252 0.93 -15.12 1.90
C TYR A 252 2.41 -15.00 1.54
N TYR A 253 2.71 -14.30 0.44
CA TYR A 253 4.07 -14.11 -0.03
C TYR A 253 4.31 -12.71 -0.59
N GLY A 254 5.57 -12.26 -0.50
CA GLY A 254 5.99 -10.95 -0.95
C GLY A 254 6.05 -10.84 -2.47
N SER A 255 5.84 -9.63 -3.01
CA SER A 255 5.98 -9.32 -4.44
C SER A 255 7.37 -9.62 -4.99
N ALA A 256 8.41 -9.54 -4.16
CA ALA A 256 9.79 -9.87 -4.49
C ALA A 256 10.18 -11.32 -4.15
N SER A 257 9.22 -12.22 -3.89
CA SER A 257 9.47 -13.64 -3.68
C SER A 257 9.65 -14.38 -5.00
N ASP A 258 10.32 -15.54 -4.94
CA ASP A 258 10.43 -16.50 -6.04
C ASP A 258 9.05 -17.01 -6.48
N PHE A 259 8.11 -17.18 -5.55
CA PHE A 259 6.72 -17.56 -5.83
C PHE A 259 5.99 -16.55 -6.73
N ASN A 260 6.24 -15.25 -6.53
CA ASN A 260 5.64 -14.22 -7.38
C ASN A 260 6.38 -14.04 -8.71
N LYS A 261 7.71 -14.17 -8.69
CA LYS A 261 8.56 -13.96 -9.88
C LYS A 261 8.61 -15.17 -10.81
N GLY A 262 8.35 -16.37 -10.29
CA GLY A 262 8.54 -17.62 -11.03
C GLY A 262 10.01 -18.02 -11.24
N GLU A 263 10.95 -17.28 -10.68
CA GLU A 263 12.39 -17.55 -10.76
C GLU A 263 13.10 -17.22 -9.45
N TYR A 264 14.17 -17.96 -9.13
CA TYR A 264 15.01 -17.73 -7.95
C TYR A 264 16.14 -16.74 -8.25
N LYS A 265 15.78 -15.48 -8.53
CA LYS A 265 16.73 -14.41 -8.82
C LYS A 265 16.32 -13.12 -8.08
N HIS A 266 17.25 -12.53 -7.34
CA HIS A 266 17.01 -11.33 -6.53
C HIS A 266 15.79 -11.48 -5.60
N VAL A 267 15.73 -12.60 -4.87
CA VAL A 267 14.63 -12.92 -3.97
C VAL A 267 14.77 -12.13 -2.66
N GLU A 268 13.79 -11.26 -2.39
CA GLU A 268 13.69 -10.44 -1.18
C GLU A 268 12.37 -10.64 -0.44
N GLY A 269 11.61 -11.67 -0.79
CA GLY A 269 10.35 -12.07 -0.15
C GLY A 269 10.34 -13.55 0.20
N LYS A 270 9.57 -13.91 1.22
CA LYS A 270 9.30 -15.29 1.63
C LYS A 270 7.81 -15.60 1.54
N ARG A 271 7.48 -16.90 1.54
CA ARG A 271 6.11 -17.40 1.69
C ARG A 271 5.87 -17.84 3.14
N ILE A 272 4.71 -17.51 3.66
CA ILE A 272 4.21 -17.98 4.95
C ILE A 272 2.73 -18.39 4.82
N LEU A 273 2.22 -19.03 5.86
CA LEU A 273 0.80 -19.35 6.00
C LEU A 273 0.19 -18.41 7.04
N GLU A 274 -0.90 -17.72 6.67
CA GLU A 274 -1.70 -16.90 7.58
C GLU A 274 -2.98 -17.66 7.95
N PRO A 275 -3.29 -17.83 9.25
CA PRO A 275 -4.53 -18.47 9.66
C PRO A 275 -5.74 -17.71 9.09
N ILE A 276 -6.77 -18.45 8.68
CA ILE A 276 -8.02 -17.81 8.26
C ILE A 276 -8.74 -17.30 9.51
N LYS A 277 -9.08 -16.00 9.49
CA LYS A 277 -9.68 -15.26 10.61
C LYS A 277 -10.99 -14.57 10.25
N GLY A 278 -11.78 -15.19 9.37
CA GLY A 278 -13.08 -14.69 8.97
C GLY A 278 -13.03 -13.77 7.75
N ARG A 279 -13.97 -12.84 7.68
CA ARG A 279 -14.21 -12.00 6.49
C ARG A 279 -13.44 -10.70 6.55
N LEU A 280 -13.01 -10.23 5.38
CA LEU A 280 -12.33 -8.93 5.25
C LEU A 280 -13.20 -7.78 5.76
N ALA A 281 -14.51 -7.83 5.49
CA ALA A 281 -15.46 -6.80 5.93
C ALA A 281 -15.46 -6.64 7.45
N ASP A 282 -15.43 -7.73 8.20
CA ASP A 282 -15.49 -7.69 9.67
C ASP A 282 -14.23 -7.04 10.25
N THR A 283 -13.06 -7.38 9.70
CA THR A 283 -11.79 -6.75 10.11
C THR A 283 -11.75 -5.24 9.79
N LEU A 284 -12.25 -4.80 8.63
CA LEU A 284 -12.27 -3.38 8.30
C LEU A 284 -13.25 -2.59 9.19
N ILE A 285 -14.40 -3.18 9.53
CA ILE A 285 -15.34 -2.59 10.51
C ILE A 285 -14.71 -2.51 11.90
N GLU A 286 -13.99 -3.54 12.33
CA GLU A 286 -13.27 -3.53 13.60
C GLU A 286 -12.17 -2.44 13.64
N MET A 287 -11.52 -2.18 12.51
CA MET A 287 -10.54 -1.08 12.38
C MET A 287 -11.19 0.31 12.44
N GLU A 288 -12.47 0.44 12.10
CA GLU A 288 -13.22 1.70 12.21
C GLU A 288 -13.59 2.02 13.68
N GLN A 289 -13.80 1.02 14.51
CA GLN A 289 -14.18 1.13 15.91
C GLN A 289 -13.00 1.43 16.85
#